data_7ff51a87265147de61a3df04b2cf6136
#
_entry.id   7ff51a87265147de61a3df04b2cf6136
#
_cell.length_a   1.000
_cell.length_b   1.000
_cell.length_c   1.000
_cell.angle_alpha   90.00
_cell.angle_beta   90.00
_cell.angle_gamma   90.00
#
_symmetry.space_group_name_H-M   'P 1'
#
loop_
_entity.id
_entity.type
_entity.pdbx_description
1 polymer ?
#
loop_
_entity_poly.entity_id
_entity_poly.type
_entity_poly.pdbx_seq_one_letter_code
_entity_poly.pdbx_strand_id
1 'polypeptide(L)'
;YPKYNDIVRSFDLNGKQNHAFGSNEISRFSLYSILLIKMNKERAMLGFPIGILVSNGFEWYAHKVWLHEYPMKYRNSPFFTHIAHHKRSRLNQFHDEGYAESMFKNAEIYNEKTALIALAAGSTILLPVAPFFTAGLYYGIYNYWKVHAKSHLDPEYARKRIPWHYDHHMTSDQNANWCITRPWFDYIMGTRVFTDISIPETNPLGYDLPVWL
;
A
#
# COMPACT_ATOMS: atom_id res chain seq x y z
N TYR A 1 33.35 -49.93 -18.78
CA TYR A 1 32.87 -50.90 -17.77
C TYR A 1 32.19 -50.12 -16.67
N PRO A 2 30.86 -50.28 -16.43
CA PRO A 2 30.18 -49.62 -15.31
C PRO A 2 30.47 -50.41 -14.02
N LYS A 3 30.93 -49.69 -12.99
CA LYS A 3 31.06 -50.28 -11.65
C LYS A 3 29.65 -50.55 -11.09
N TYR A 4 29.41 -51.81 -10.76
CA TYR A 4 28.26 -52.29 -10.02
C TYR A 4 28.24 -51.60 -8.65
N ASN A 5 27.18 -50.90 -8.38
CA ASN A 5 26.89 -50.40 -7.02
C ASN A 5 26.28 -51.56 -6.22
N ASP A 6 26.88 -51.84 -5.09
CA ASP A 6 26.43 -52.86 -4.13
C ASP A 6 25.04 -52.54 -3.64
N ILE A 7 24.07 -53.34 -4.12
CA ILE A 7 22.73 -53.38 -3.55
C ILE A 7 22.86 -54.20 -2.28
N VAL A 8 22.86 -53.57 -1.12
CA VAL A 8 22.77 -54.29 0.16
C VAL A 8 21.37 -54.90 0.23
N ARG A 9 21.28 -56.20 -0.02
CA ARG A 9 20.07 -56.97 0.15
C ARG A 9 19.97 -57.38 1.62
N SER A 10 19.07 -56.79 2.37
CA SER A 10 18.70 -57.26 3.68
C SER A 10 17.41 -58.09 3.57
N PHE A 11 17.40 -59.27 4.18
CA PHE A 11 16.22 -60.14 4.29
C PHE A 11 15.70 -60.08 5.72
N ASP A 12 14.38 -60.07 5.88
CA ASP A 12 13.76 -60.24 7.20
C ASP A 12 13.83 -61.70 7.67
N LEU A 13 13.45 -61.98 8.90
CA LEU A 13 13.47 -63.31 9.49
C LEU A 13 12.53 -64.32 8.80
N ASN A 14 11.71 -63.86 7.86
CA ASN A 14 10.78 -64.69 7.05
C ASN A 14 11.22 -64.77 5.59
N GLY A 15 12.46 -64.37 5.24
CA GLY A 15 13.03 -64.48 3.90
C GLY A 15 12.43 -63.51 2.85
N LYS A 16 11.68 -62.45 3.27
CA LYS A 16 11.17 -61.44 2.36
C LYS A 16 12.25 -60.39 2.08
N GLN A 17 12.39 -60.09 0.80
CA GLN A 17 13.34 -59.10 0.31
C GLN A 17 12.85 -57.67 0.69
N ASN A 18 13.58 -57.01 1.56
CA ASN A 18 13.36 -55.60 1.82
C ASN A 18 14.03 -54.79 0.71
N HIS A 19 13.23 -54.05 -0.06
CA HIS A 19 13.78 -53.03 -0.95
C HIS A 19 14.32 -51.89 -0.10
N ALA A 20 15.64 -51.93 0.19
CA ALA A 20 16.30 -50.76 0.75
C ALA A 20 16.31 -49.67 -0.33
N PHE A 21 15.62 -48.59 -0.09
CA PHE A 21 15.75 -47.39 -0.92
C PHE A 21 17.22 -46.97 -0.92
N GLY A 22 17.83 -46.92 -2.10
CA GLY A 22 19.24 -46.61 -2.23
C GLY A 22 19.54 -45.21 -1.65
N SER A 23 20.66 -45.09 -0.97
CA SER A 23 21.14 -43.84 -0.34
C SER A 23 21.09 -42.63 -1.29
N ASN A 24 21.18 -42.87 -2.60
CA ASN A 24 21.08 -41.83 -3.65
C ASN A 24 19.65 -41.33 -3.88
N GLU A 25 18.63 -42.15 -3.64
CA GLU A 25 17.22 -41.70 -3.76
C GLU A 25 16.80 -40.89 -2.54
N ILE A 26 17.22 -41.26 -1.34
CA ILE A 26 16.98 -40.50 -0.12
C ILE A 26 17.66 -39.13 -0.20
N SER A 27 18.88 -39.05 -0.75
CA SER A 27 19.59 -37.78 -0.91
C SER A 27 18.93 -36.88 -1.97
N ARG A 28 18.45 -37.45 -3.08
CA ARG A 28 17.71 -36.72 -4.11
C ARG A 28 16.36 -36.20 -3.60
N PHE A 29 15.62 -37.00 -2.84
CA PHE A 29 14.35 -36.60 -2.25
C PHE A 29 14.55 -35.49 -1.23
N SER A 30 15.60 -35.56 -0.39
CA SER A 30 15.99 -34.51 0.56
C SER A 30 16.38 -33.23 -0.15
N LEU A 31 17.19 -33.28 -1.20
CA LEU A 31 17.61 -32.13 -1.98
C LEU A 31 16.42 -31.44 -2.67
N TYR A 32 15.51 -32.24 -3.25
CA TYR A 32 14.30 -31.73 -3.89
C TYR A 32 13.36 -31.04 -2.89
N SER A 33 13.20 -31.61 -1.71
CA SER A 33 12.41 -31.01 -0.62
C SER A 33 13.01 -29.70 -0.14
N ILE A 34 14.34 -29.62 0.02
CA ILE A 34 15.04 -28.39 0.40
C ILE A 34 14.87 -27.31 -0.67
N LEU A 35 15.00 -27.66 -1.95
CA LEU A 35 14.79 -26.73 -3.07
C LEU A 35 13.35 -26.21 -3.12
N LEU A 36 12.35 -27.08 -2.92
CA LEU A 36 10.95 -26.69 -2.88
C LEU A 36 10.66 -25.75 -1.71
N ILE A 37 11.21 -26.04 -0.53
CA ILE A 37 11.05 -25.16 0.65
C ILE A 37 11.68 -23.79 0.38
N LYS A 38 12.89 -23.76 -0.21
CA LYS A 38 13.58 -22.51 -0.56
C LYS A 38 12.79 -21.69 -1.59
N MET A 39 12.32 -22.33 -2.67
CA MET A 39 11.50 -21.67 -3.69
C MET A 39 10.19 -21.12 -3.13
N ASN A 40 9.52 -21.85 -2.23
CA ASN A 40 8.30 -21.39 -1.59
C ASN A 40 8.56 -20.20 -0.68
N LYS A 41 9.68 -20.19 0.04
CA LYS A 41 10.09 -19.04 0.87
C LYS A 41 10.39 -17.80 0.03
N GLU A 42 11.13 -17.94 -1.07
CA GLU A 42 11.44 -16.85 -1.97
C GLU A 42 10.16 -16.27 -2.62
N ARG A 43 9.25 -17.14 -3.09
CA ARG A 43 7.94 -16.74 -3.62
C ARG A 43 7.08 -16.03 -2.57
N ALA A 44 7.08 -16.52 -1.34
CA ALA A 44 6.36 -15.88 -0.24
C ALA A 44 6.90 -14.47 0.05
N MET A 45 8.22 -14.28 0.00
CA MET A 45 8.85 -12.96 0.23
C MET A 45 8.48 -11.95 -0.85
N LEU A 46 8.19 -12.36 -2.09
CA LEU A 46 7.67 -11.47 -3.14
C LEU A 46 6.31 -10.88 -2.78
N GLY A 47 5.59 -11.48 -1.85
CA GLY A 47 4.34 -10.94 -1.33
C GLY A 47 4.50 -9.52 -0.79
N PHE A 48 5.60 -9.19 -0.12
CA PHE A 48 5.79 -7.87 0.47
C PHE A 48 5.81 -6.72 -0.57
N PRO A 49 6.66 -6.74 -1.61
CA PRO A 49 6.61 -5.70 -2.63
C PRO A 49 5.29 -5.68 -3.42
N ILE A 50 4.65 -6.84 -3.64
CA ILE A 50 3.32 -6.91 -4.25
C ILE A 50 2.28 -6.24 -3.34
N GLY A 51 2.33 -6.46 -2.03
CA GLY A 51 1.46 -5.80 -1.06
C GLY A 51 1.61 -4.28 -1.08
N ILE A 52 2.84 -3.76 -1.20
CA ILE A 52 3.10 -2.32 -1.36
C ILE A 52 2.49 -1.80 -2.67
N LEU A 53 2.68 -2.52 -3.77
CA LEU A 53 2.11 -2.13 -5.06
C LEU A 53 0.58 -2.08 -5.02
N VAL A 54 -0.05 -3.10 -4.45
CA VAL A 54 -1.51 -3.16 -4.28
C VAL A 54 -2.01 -2.05 -3.37
N SER A 55 -1.30 -1.75 -2.28
CA SER A 55 -1.61 -0.62 -1.40
C SER A 55 -1.58 0.71 -2.15
N ASN A 56 -0.59 0.93 -3.00
CA ASN A 56 -0.51 2.16 -3.81
C ASN A 56 -1.62 2.26 -4.86
N GLY A 57 -2.01 1.13 -5.48
CA GLY A 57 -3.16 1.11 -6.39
C GLY A 57 -4.48 1.40 -5.68
N PHE A 58 -4.64 0.88 -4.48
CA PHE A 58 -5.79 1.17 -3.65
C PHE A 58 -5.81 2.63 -3.18
N GLU A 59 -4.66 3.20 -2.81
CA GLU A 59 -4.50 4.62 -2.49
C GLU A 59 -4.99 5.50 -3.65
N TRP A 60 -4.52 5.23 -4.87
CA TRP A 60 -4.96 5.93 -6.09
C TRP A 60 -6.48 5.86 -6.27
N TYR A 61 -7.05 4.65 -6.17
CA TYR A 61 -8.49 4.42 -6.33
C TYR A 61 -9.31 5.11 -5.25
N ALA A 62 -8.93 4.94 -3.99
CA ALA A 62 -9.65 5.51 -2.87
C ALA A 62 -9.61 7.05 -2.89
N HIS A 63 -8.45 7.63 -3.20
CA HIS A 63 -8.30 9.07 -3.30
C HIS A 63 -9.18 9.65 -4.41
N LYS A 64 -9.10 9.09 -5.62
CA LYS A 64 -9.90 9.52 -6.75
C LYS A 64 -11.39 9.35 -6.50
N VAL A 65 -11.80 8.12 -6.18
CA VAL A 65 -13.22 7.75 -6.18
C VAL A 65 -13.90 8.10 -4.86
N TRP A 66 -13.31 7.67 -3.71
CA TRP A 66 -13.98 7.84 -2.43
C TRP A 66 -13.78 9.21 -1.81
N LEU A 67 -12.62 9.83 -2.02
CA LEU A 67 -12.31 11.12 -1.41
C LEU A 67 -12.66 12.31 -2.30
N HIS A 68 -12.73 12.12 -3.62
CA HIS A 68 -13.11 13.18 -4.57
C HIS A 68 -14.45 12.94 -5.27
N GLU A 69 -14.59 11.91 -6.10
CA GLU A 69 -15.79 11.74 -6.93
C GLU A 69 -17.06 11.48 -6.11
N TYR A 70 -16.96 10.62 -5.08
CA TYR A 70 -18.10 10.27 -4.24
C TYR A 70 -18.64 11.44 -3.42
N PRO A 71 -17.82 12.22 -2.68
CA PRO A 71 -18.33 13.36 -1.93
C PRO A 71 -18.83 14.50 -2.82
N MET A 72 -18.30 14.64 -4.03
CA MET A 72 -18.83 15.58 -5.02
C MET A 72 -20.31 15.28 -5.36
N LYS A 73 -20.64 14.00 -5.43
CA LYS A 73 -22.02 13.53 -5.69
C LYS A 73 -22.88 13.51 -4.42
N TYR A 74 -22.29 13.20 -3.26
CA TYR A 74 -22.97 13.01 -1.99
C TYR A 74 -22.34 13.85 -0.89
N ARG A 75 -22.75 15.12 -0.79
CA ARG A 75 -22.17 16.13 0.12
C ARG A 75 -22.31 15.79 1.62
N ASN A 76 -23.27 14.92 1.99
CA ASN A 76 -23.44 14.45 3.37
C ASN A 76 -22.52 13.26 3.70
N SER A 77 -21.64 12.86 2.77
CA SER A 77 -20.67 11.81 3.00
C SER A 77 -19.63 12.23 4.04
N PRO A 78 -19.18 11.31 4.91
CA PRO A 78 -18.05 11.59 5.82
C PRO A 78 -16.77 11.94 5.07
N PHE A 79 -16.64 11.51 3.81
CA PHE A 79 -15.50 11.83 2.95
C PHE A 79 -15.49 13.27 2.45
N PHE A 80 -16.58 14.03 2.64
CA PHE A 80 -16.63 15.45 2.27
C PHE A 80 -15.62 16.30 3.05
N THR A 81 -15.17 15.84 4.22
CA THR A 81 -14.10 16.49 4.99
C THR A 81 -12.78 16.59 4.20
N HIS A 82 -12.54 15.68 3.24
CA HIS A 82 -11.38 15.75 2.36
C HIS A 82 -11.44 16.96 1.41
N ILE A 83 -12.61 17.32 0.95
CA ILE A 83 -12.82 18.54 0.16
C ILE A 83 -12.49 19.79 0.99
N ALA A 84 -12.88 19.79 2.27
CA ALA A 84 -12.53 20.86 3.21
C ALA A 84 -11.00 20.96 3.41
N HIS A 85 -10.32 19.84 3.51
CA HIS A 85 -8.87 19.75 3.58
C HIS A 85 -8.18 20.40 2.37
N HIS A 86 -8.63 20.09 1.15
CA HIS A 86 -8.12 20.76 -0.06
C HIS A 86 -8.23 22.27 0.05
N LYS A 87 -9.39 22.78 0.49
CA LYS A 87 -9.59 24.21 0.66
C LYS A 87 -8.62 24.80 1.68
N ARG A 88 -8.47 24.18 2.86
CA ARG A 88 -7.55 24.66 3.90
C ARG A 88 -6.10 24.66 3.42
N SER A 89 -5.67 23.57 2.80
CA SER A 89 -4.31 23.43 2.26
C SER A 89 -4.00 24.54 1.25
N ARG A 90 -4.93 24.86 0.34
CA ARG A 90 -4.73 25.94 -0.65
C ARG A 90 -4.69 27.31 -0.01
N LEU A 91 -5.56 27.61 0.96
CA LEU A 91 -5.56 28.86 1.70
C LEU A 91 -4.25 29.11 2.46
N ASN A 92 -3.60 28.02 2.92
CA ASN A 92 -2.41 28.07 3.76
C ASN A 92 -1.14 27.60 2.99
N GLN A 93 -1.10 27.71 1.67
CA GLN A 93 0.06 27.35 0.84
C GLN A 93 0.52 25.91 1.06
N PHE A 94 -0.44 25.00 1.03
CA PHE A 94 -0.28 23.57 1.28
C PHE A 94 -0.18 23.14 2.75
N HIS A 95 0.09 24.07 3.68
CA HIS A 95 0.16 23.74 5.10
C HIS A 95 -1.22 23.47 5.69
N ASP A 96 -1.34 22.39 6.50
CA ASP A 96 -2.56 22.08 7.25
C ASP A 96 -2.20 21.62 8.67
N GLU A 97 -2.36 22.52 9.64
CA GLU A 97 -2.07 22.27 11.06
C GLU A 97 -2.95 21.15 11.65
N GLY A 98 -4.08 20.84 11.04
CA GLY A 98 -4.95 19.77 11.47
C GLY A 98 -4.21 18.42 11.63
N TYR A 99 -3.16 18.19 10.83
CA TYR A 99 -2.34 16.99 10.95
C TYR A 99 -1.47 16.92 12.20
N ALA A 100 -1.23 18.03 12.89
CA ALA A 100 -0.58 18.05 14.20
C ALA A 100 -1.56 17.82 15.37
N GLU A 101 -2.86 17.93 15.12
CA GLU A 101 -3.88 17.81 16.14
C GLU A 101 -4.19 16.35 16.51
N SER A 102 -4.83 16.21 17.68
CA SER A 102 -5.45 14.92 18.05
C SER A 102 -6.58 14.58 17.09
N MET A 103 -6.66 13.30 16.68
CA MET A 103 -7.74 12.82 15.81
C MET A 103 -9.16 13.11 16.36
N PHE A 104 -9.32 13.30 17.66
CA PHE A 104 -10.61 13.59 18.27
C PHE A 104 -11.01 15.09 18.19
N LYS A 105 -10.10 15.95 17.75
CA LYS A 105 -10.37 17.38 17.60
C LYS A 105 -10.63 17.79 16.15
N ASN A 106 -10.29 16.91 15.20
CA ASN A 106 -10.41 17.21 13.78
C ASN A 106 -11.15 16.06 13.07
N ALA A 107 -12.33 16.38 12.51
CA ALA A 107 -13.20 15.37 11.89
C ALA A 107 -12.56 14.68 10.69
N GLU A 108 -11.76 15.39 9.90
CA GLU A 108 -11.05 14.81 8.77
C GLU A 108 -9.99 13.82 9.22
N ILE A 109 -9.13 14.22 10.17
CA ILE A 109 -8.11 13.34 10.74
C ILE A 109 -8.72 12.12 11.41
N TYR A 110 -9.87 12.29 12.07
CA TYR A 110 -10.65 11.18 12.62
C TYR A 110 -11.10 10.21 11.53
N ASN A 111 -11.70 10.71 10.45
CA ASN A 111 -12.21 9.90 9.35
C ASN A 111 -11.07 9.18 8.62
N GLU A 112 -9.98 9.88 8.31
CA GLU A 112 -8.81 9.30 7.65
C GLU A 112 -8.16 8.21 8.51
N LYS A 113 -7.85 8.49 9.77
CA LYS A 113 -7.25 7.49 10.68
C LYS A 113 -8.16 6.28 10.90
N THR A 114 -9.45 6.51 11.07
CA THR A 114 -10.41 5.41 11.26
C THR A 114 -10.49 4.52 10.02
N ALA A 115 -10.51 5.10 8.82
CA ALA A 115 -10.47 4.36 7.58
C ALA A 115 -9.19 3.53 7.44
N LEU A 116 -8.03 4.10 7.76
CA LEU A 116 -6.75 3.38 7.71
C LEU A 116 -6.69 2.23 8.73
N ILE A 117 -7.20 2.44 9.95
CA ILE A 117 -7.31 1.39 10.97
C ILE A 117 -8.24 0.27 10.51
N ALA A 118 -9.39 0.61 9.91
CA ALA A 118 -10.33 -0.37 9.39
C ALA A 118 -9.72 -1.19 8.24
N LEU A 119 -8.95 -0.55 7.34
CA LEU A 119 -8.21 -1.23 6.28
C LEU A 119 -7.16 -2.18 6.84
N ALA A 120 -6.39 -1.75 7.84
CA ALA A 120 -5.41 -2.61 8.49
C ALA A 120 -6.07 -3.81 9.17
N ALA A 121 -7.15 -3.58 9.93
CA ALA A 121 -7.91 -4.64 10.59
C ALA A 121 -8.52 -5.63 9.59
N GLY A 122 -9.12 -5.14 8.49
CA GLY A 122 -9.66 -5.98 7.43
C GLY A 122 -8.57 -6.81 6.73
N SER A 123 -7.39 -6.23 6.52
CA SER A 123 -6.25 -6.94 5.91
C SER A 123 -5.71 -8.08 6.77
N THR A 124 -5.99 -8.09 8.09
CA THR A 124 -5.54 -9.12 9.01
C THR A 124 -6.07 -10.52 8.64
N ILE A 125 -7.21 -10.60 7.97
CA ILE A 125 -7.78 -11.87 7.50
C ILE A 125 -6.85 -12.63 6.53
N LEU A 126 -5.95 -11.90 5.86
CA LEU A 126 -4.99 -12.47 4.91
C LEU A 126 -3.71 -12.99 5.59
N LEU A 127 -3.48 -12.62 6.86
CA LEU A 127 -2.24 -12.92 7.57
C LEU A 127 -1.90 -14.42 7.63
N PRO A 128 -2.86 -15.34 7.86
CA PRO A 128 -2.55 -16.77 7.92
C PRO A 128 -2.11 -17.38 6.58
N VAL A 129 -2.55 -16.81 5.45
CA VAL A 129 -2.33 -17.36 4.10
C VAL A 129 -1.30 -16.60 3.29
N ALA A 130 -1.11 -15.31 3.57
CA ALA A 130 -0.22 -14.43 2.82
C ALA A 130 0.49 -13.42 3.73
N PRO A 131 1.31 -13.86 4.71
CA PRO A 131 1.85 -12.97 5.74
C PRO A 131 2.73 -11.85 5.19
N PHE A 132 3.58 -12.12 4.21
CA PHE A 132 4.43 -11.10 3.60
C PHE A 132 3.64 -10.09 2.78
N PHE A 133 2.61 -10.54 2.06
CA PHE A 133 1.70 -9.64 1.35
C PHE A 133 0.98 -8.71 2.33
N THR A 134 0.44 -9.27 3.42
CA THR A 134 -0.24 -8.50 4.47
C THR A 134 0.72 -7.50 5.13
N ALA A 135 1.97 -7.90 5.38
CA ALA A 135 3.00 -6.98 5.89
C ALA A 135 3.25 -5.82 4.91
N GLY A 136 3.23 -6.09 3.60
CA GLY A 136 3.32 -5.05 2.55
C GLY A 136 2.14 -4.08 2.59
N LEU A 137 0.92 -4.59 2.79
CA LEU A 137 -0.28 -3.74 2.97
C LEU A 137 -0.16 -2.86 4.22
N TYR A 138 0.23 -3.43 5.37
CA TYR A 138 0.43 -2.66 6.61
C TYR A 138 1.48 -1.57 6.45
N TYR A 139 2.60 -1.90 5.81
CA TYR A 139 3.61 -0.90 5.50
C TYR A 139 3.03 0.22 4.61
N GLY A 140 2.26 -0.10 3.58
CA GLY A 140 1.62 0.87 2.70
C GLY A 140 0.69 1.80 3.47
N ILE A 141 -0.19 1.26 4.31
CA ILE A 141 -1.14 2.01 5.16
C ILE A 141 -0.39 2.95 6.11
N TYR A 142 0.63 2.43 6.81
CA TYR A 142 1.45 3.24 7.72
C TYR A 142 2.20 4.34 7.00
N ASN A 143 2.81 4.01 5.84
CA ASN A 143 3.58 4.96 5.04
C ASN A 143 2.68 6.05 4.46
N TYR A 144 1.47 5.71 4.03
CA TYR A 144 0.47 6.68 3.59
C TYR A 144 0.24 7.74 4.68
N TRP A 145 -0.17 7.33 5.86
CA TRP A 145 -0.40 8.26 6.97
C TRP A 145 0.82 9.14 7.27
N LYS A 146 1.98 8.51 7.40
CA LYS A 146 3.22 9.21 7.77
C LYS A 146 3.63 10.24 6.71
N VAL A 147 3.58 9.87 5.44
CA VAL A 147 3.98 10.74 4.33
C VAL A 147 2.98 11.85 4.13
N HIS A 148 1.68 11.54 4.19
CA HIS A 148 0.59 12.52 4.03
C HIS A 148 0.63 13.57 5.13
N ALA A 149 0.61 13.15 6.39
CA ALA A 149 0.68 14.08 7.53
C ALA A 149 1.95 14.94 7.48
N LYS A 150 3.12 14.33 7.22
CA LYS A 150 4.37 15.08 7.11
C LYS A 150 4.34 16.10 5.98
N SER A 151 3.75 15.77 4.85
CA SER A 151 3.70 16.69 3.70
C SER A 151 2.93 17.95 3.99
N HIS A 152 1.80 17.84 4.71
CA HIS A 152 0.99 18.99 5.08
C HIS A 152 1.56 19.80 6.23
N LEU A 153 2.37 19.21 7.09
CA LEU A 153 3.09 19.92 8.14
C LEU A 153 4.40 20.56 7.65
N ASP A 154 4.94 20.07 6.53
CA ASP A 154 6.19 20.55 5.92
C ASP A 154 6.01 20.65 4.39
N PRO A 155 5.47 21.77 3.88
CA PRO A 155 5.26 22.01 2.46
C PRO A 155 6.55 21.90 1.61
N GLU A 156 7.70 22.22 2.19
CA GLU A 156 8.98 22.08 1.49
C GLU A 156 9.37 20.61 1.28
N TYR A 157 9.07 19.74 2.26
CA TYR A 157 9.18 18.30 2.09
C TYR A 157 8.25 17.83 0.97
N ALA A 158 7.00 18.32 0.92
CA ALA A 158 6.06 17.95 -0.14
C ALA A 158 6.60 18.30 -1.53
N ARG A 159 7.05 19.51 -1.74
CA ARG A 159 7.61 19.98 -3.02
C ARG A 159 8.79 19.13 -3.49
N LYS A 160 9.68 18.75 -2.57
CA LYS A 160 10.90 18.01 -2.90
C LYS A 160 10.72 16.50 -3.01
N ARG A 161 9.85 15.90 -2.19
CA ARG A 161 9.77 14.45 -2.03
C ARG A 161 8.53 13.83 -2.66
N ILE A 162 7.43 14.53 -2.67
CA ILE A 162 6.17 14.09 -3.25
C ILE A 162 5.50 15.20 -4.06
N PRO A 163 6.22 15.77 -5.07
CA PRO A 163 5.72 16.90 -5.83
C PRO A 163 4.37 16.65 -6.50
N TRP A 164 4.06 15.40 -6.85
CA TRP A 164 2.77 15.02 -7.41
C TRP A 164 1.61 15.33 -6.46
N HIS A 165 1.76 15.08 -5.17
CA HIS A 165 0.75 15.37 -4.17
C HIS A 165 0.65 16.89 -3.90
N TYR A 166 1.79 17.58 -3.89
CA TYR A 166 1.80 19.05 -3.84
C TYR A 166 1.04 19.65 -5.04
N ASP A 167 1.33 19.15 -6.26
CA ASP A 167 0.66 19.58 -7.48
C ASP A 167 -0.86 19.30 -7.42
N HIS A 168 -1.26 18.15 -6.91
CA HIS A 168 -2.66 17.77 -6.74
C HIS A 168 -3.45 18.81 -5.92
N HIS A 169 -2.86 19.32 -4.86
CA HIS A 169 -3.48 20.36 -4.04
C HIS A 169 -3.37 21.77 -4.65
N MET A 170 -2.23 22.12 -5.23
CA MET A 170 -1.87 23.53 -5.48
C MET A 170 -1.99 23.97 -6.94
N THR A 171 -2.32 23.07 -7.86
CA THR A 171 -2.49 23.42 -9.28
C THR A 171 -3.94 23.59 -9.68
N SER A 172 -4.18 24.08 -10.90
CA SER A 172 -5.52 24.25 -11.45
C SER A 172 -6.21 22.91 -11.77
N ASP A 173 -5.43 21.86 -12.10
CA ASP A 173 -5.96 20.52 -12.37
C ASP A 173 -5.94 19.67 -11.13
N GLN A 174 -7.07 19.56 -10.46
CA GLN A 174 -7.29 18.74 -9.29
C GLN A 174 -7.82 17.33 -9.64
N ASN A 175 -7.97 17.02 -10.94
CA ASN A 175 -8.34 15.70 -11.41
C ASN A 175 -7.12 14.88 -11.87
N ALA A 176 -5.96 15.19 -11.30
CA ALA A 176 -4.69 14.55 -11.61
C ALA A 176 -3.90 14.25 -10.33
N ASN A 177 -2.89 13.39 -10.43
CA ASN A 177 -1.93 13.13 -9.35
C ASN A 177 -2.58 12.58 -8.07
N TRP A 178 -3.30 11.49 -8.19
CA TRP A 178 -4.10 10.89 -7.13
C TRP A 178 -3.28 10.14 -6.08
N CYS A 179 -2.06 9.72 -6.42
CA CYS A 179 -1.17 9.04 -5.48
C CYS A 179 -0.54 10.04 -4.50
N ILE A 180 -0.34 9.60 -3.26
CA ILE A 180 0.35 10.34 -2.21
C ILE A 180 1.76 9.78 -2.00
N THR A 181 1.86 8.47 -1.71
CA THR A 181 3.14 7.86 -1.32
C THR A 181 4.11 7.71 -2.47
N ARG A 182 3.65 7.27 -3.63
CA ARG A 182 4.41 7.06 -4.86
C ARG A 182 3.50 7.21 -6.07
N PRO A 183 3.95 7.85 -7.17
CA PRO A 183 3.09 8.14 -8.31
C PRO A 183 2.95 6.96 -9.28
N TRP A 184 3.13 5.72 -8.82
CA TRP A 184 3.14 4.55 -9.70
C TRP A 184 1.84 4.38 -10.46
N PHE A 185 0.72 4.44 -9.74
CA PHE A 185 -0.58 4.29 -10.38
C PHE A 185 -1.01 5.53 -11.15
N ASP A 186 -0.50 6.71 -10.82
CA ASP A 186 -0.70 7.88 -11.70
C ASP A 186 -0.04 7.68 -13.07
N TYR A 187 1.14 7.07 -13.11
CA TYR A 187 1.77 6.71 -14.39
C TYR A 187 1.03 5.58 -15.12
N ILE A 188 0.64 4.53 -14.42
CA ILE A 188 -0.08 3.39 -15.01
C ILE A 188 -1.42 3.82 -15.58
N MET A 189 -2.15 4.69 -14.87
CA MET A 189 -3.49 5.15 -15.23
C MET A 189 -3.50 6.42 -16.08
N GLY A 190 -2.32 6.98 -16.41
CA GLY A 190 -2.19 8.19 -17.22
C GLY A 190 -2.71 9.47 -16.53
N THR A 191 -2.72 9.48 -15.19
CA THR A 191 -3.19 10.63 -14.40
C THR A 191 -2.05 11.47 -13.81
N ARG A 192 -0.79 11.15 -14.14
CA ARG A 192 0.36 11.96 -13.71
C ARG A 192 0.48 13.19 -14.59
N VAL A 193 0.23 14.36 -14.03
CA VAL A 193 0.40 15.66 -14.66
C VAL A 193 1.55 16.41 -13.99
N PHE A 194 2.43 16.99 -14.80
CA PHE A 194 3.54 17.82 -14.35
C PHE A 194 3.17 19.28 -14.55
N THR A 195 3.34 20.09 -13.53
CA THR A 195 3.09 21.52 -13.61
C THR A 195 4.01 22.26 -12.65
N ASP A 196 4.53 23.38 -13.12
CA ASP A 196 5.35 24.30 -12.31
C ASP A 196 4.52 25.45 -11.72
N ILE A 197 3.21 25.49 -12.03
CA ILE A 197 2.33 26.58 -11.64
C ILE A 197 1.46 26.14 -10.48
N SER A 198 1.77 26.61 -9.29
CA SER A 198 0.87 26.55 -8.15
C SER A 198 -0.03 27.79 -8.15
N ILE A 199 -1.32 27.59 -7.92
CA ILE A 199 -2.31 28.66 -7.90
C ILE A 199 -2.74 28.87 -6.44
N PRO A 200 -2.43 30.01 -5.83
CA PRO A 200 -3.05 30.38 -4.57
C PRO A 200 -4.54 30.65 -4.85
N GLU A 201 -5.38 29.81 -4.34
CA GLU A 201 -6.81 29.83 -4.61
C GLU A 201 -7.58 29.80 -3.29
N THR A 202 -8.56 30.67 -3.17
CA THR A 202 -9.38 30.75 -1.96
C THR A 202 -10.52 29.73 -1.95
N ASN A 203 -11.01 29.33 -3.11
CA ASN A 203 -12.09 28.34 -3.24
C ASN A 203 -11.93 27.52 -4.53
N PRO A 204 -10.89 26.68 -4.61
CA PRO A 204 -10.52 25.97 -5.85
C PRO A 204 -11.61 25.02 -6.36
N LEU A 205 -12.46 24.54 -5.48
CA LEU A 205 -13.49 23.54 -5.79
C LEU A 205 -14.88 24.18 -5.94
N GLY A 206 -15.02 25.48 -5.75
CA GLY A 206 -16.28 26.20 -5.89
C GLY A 206 -17.35 25.86 -4.85
N TYR A 207 -16.96 25.31 -3.69
CA TYR A 207 -17.90 24.97 -2.63
C TYR A 207 -17.91 25.99 -1.52
N ASP A 208 -19.13 26.33 -1.05
CA ASP A 208 -19.30 27.04 0.20
C ASP A 208 -19.14 26.04 1.35
N LEU A 209 -17.96 26.04 1.94
CA LEU A 209 -17.67 25.20 3.10
C LEU A 209 -18.03 25.96 4.38
N PRO A 210 -18.64 25.27 5.37
CA PRO A 210 -18.84 25.86 6.69
C PRO A 210 -17.51 26.31 7.30
N VAL A 211 -17.53 27.42 8.02
CA VAL A 211 -16.32 28.02 8.61
C VAL A 211 -15.63 27.12 9.64
N TRP A 212 -16.39 26.17 10.19
CA TRP A 212 -15.93 25.22 11.21
C TRP A 212 -15.44 23.85 10.65
N LEU A 213 -15.40 23.71 9.32
CA LEU A 213 -14.81 22.54 8.66
C LEU A 213 -13.35 22.77 8.29
#